data_888a51091a26032f175cee3a993ebc05
#
_entry.id   888a51091a26032f175cee3a993ebc05
#
_cell.length_a   1.000
_cell.length_b   1.000
_cell.length_c   1.000
_cell.angle_alpha   90.00
_cell.angle_beta   90.00
_cell.angle_gamma   90.00
#
_symmetry.space_group_name_H-M   'P 1'
#
loop_
_entity.id
_entity.type
_entity.pdbx_description
1 polymer ?
#
loop_
_entity_poly.entity_id
_entity_poly.type
_entity_poly.pdbx_seq_one_letter_code
_entity_poly.pdbx_strand_id
1 'polypeptide(L)'
;MNCLTRKEFVFGSAALAGSAAIGAPAKGMPSQIEGTLFKIWKFATKDGPGIRTVVALKGCPLRCVWCHSPESWNYGIEKYSNGETVGWKTTAEKVVEEVLRDKAFYDASGGGLTLTGGEPLAQGDFCREILRLAKAAGLNTAIETSGYAPLKVVTAIEPFVDLWLYDIKHLDKEAYLKLTGRPLAPVLENLRHLNAAKRRIVMRCPMIPGINDDDAELVALGKLADELEAVEELNVMPYVPYGVDKARRLGLKVYEAPRPPQEYGTAIVTKLSVLTKKSVKVP
;
A
#
# COMPACT_ATOMS: atom_id res chain seq x y z
N MET A 1 24.89 -73.54 -41.16
CA MET A 1 23.65 -74.35 -41.17
C MET A 1 22.52 -73.35 -40.80
N ASN A 2 21.61 -73.24 -41.77
CA ASN A 2 20.23 -72.68 -41.69
C ASN A 2 20.07 -71.27 -41.17
N CYS A 3 19.79 -70.28 -41.96
CA CYS A 3 18.72 -70.04 -42.95
C CYS A 3 17.41 -69.59 -42.29
N LEU A 4 16.88 -68.48 -42.84
CA LEU A 4 15.46 -67.97 -42.85
C LEU A 4 15.04 -67.10 -41.71
N THR A 5 14.23 -66.05 -41.89
CA THR A 5 13.55 -65.38 -43.04
C THR A 5 13.04 -64.03 -42.59
N ARG A 6 12.95 -63.12 -43.53
CA ARG A 6 12.20 -61.83 -43.45
C ARG A 6 10.73 -62.02 -42.98
N LYS A 7 10.27 -61.23 -42.09
CA LYS A 7 8.85 -60.84 -42.05
C LYS A 7 8.73 -59.35 -41.81
N GLU A 8 8.00 -58.74 -42.68
CA GLU A 8 7.59 -57.33 -42.71
C GLU A 8 6.82 -56.94 -41.44
N PHE A 9 7.12 -55.81 -40.93
CA PHE A 9 6.21 -55.15 -40.00
C PHE A 9 5.83 -53.78 -40.50
N VAL A 10 4.55 -53.61 -40.53
CA VAL A 10 3.70 -52.52 -40.99
C VAL A 10 4.02 -51.22 -40.27
N PHE A 11 4.06 -50.15 -41.03
CA PHE A 11 4.10 -48.77 -40.53
C PHE A 11 2.94 -48.46 -39.60
N GLY A 12 3.23 -48.24 -38.31
CA GLY A 12 2.32 -47.61 -37.34
C GLY A 12 2.65 -46.14 -37.28
N SER A 13 1.68 -45.31 -37.64
CA SER A 13 1.76 -43.84 -37.59
C SER A 13 1.93 -43.37 -36.15
N ALA A 14 3.13 -42.89 -35.78
CA ALA A 14 3.35 -42.19 -34.54
C ALA A 14 2.84 -40.75 -34.70
N ALA A 15 1.82 -40.41 -33.94
CA ALA A 15 1.30 -39.07 -33.82
C ALA A 15 2.37 -38.11 -33.27
N LEU A 16 2.67 -37.07 -34.01
CA LEU A 16 3.45 -35.94 -33.58
C LEU A 16 2.73 -35.26 -32.41
N ALA A 17 3.26 -35.43 -31.20
CA ALA A 17 2.90 -34.62 -30.06
C ALA A 17 3.39 -33.19 -30.33
N GLY A 18 2.48 -32.33 -30.72
CA GLY A 18 2.73 -30.91 -30.84
C GLY A 18 3.12 -30.35 -29.47
N SER A 19 4.38 -29.91 -29.33
CA SER A 19 4.80 -29.04 -28.26
C SER A 19 4.00 -27.76 -28.37
N ALA A 20 3.03 -27.54 -27.46
CA ALA A 20 2.38 -26.28 -27.31
C ALA A 20 3.45 -25.25 -26.90
N ALA A 21 3.85 -24.43 -27.86
CA ALA A 21 4.60 -23.21 -27.55
C ALA A 21 3.77 -22.40 -26.55
N ILE A 22 4.31 -22.20 -25.35
CA ILE A 22 3.78 -21.24 -24.39
C ILE A 22 3.88 -19.88 -25.10
N GLY A 23 2.78 -19.45 -25.69
CA GLY A 23 2.68 -18.17 -26.36
C GLY A 23 3.08 -17.07 -25.36
N ALA A 24 4.05 -16.25 -25.75
CA ALA A 24 4.31 -15.00 -25.06
C ALA A 24 2.96 -14.28 -24.87
N PRO A 25 2.71 -13.64 -23.70
CA PRO A 25 1.46 -12.94 -23.47
C PRO A 25 1.27 -11.92 -24.60
N ALA A 26 0.13 -12.00 -25.28
CA ALA A 26 -0.23 -11.05 -26.30
C ALA A 26 0.00 -9.64 -25.73
N LYS A 27 0.75 -8.79 -26.43
CA LYS A 27 0.87 -7.37 -26.11
C LYS A 27 -0.53 -6.80 -26.20
N GLY A 28 -1.25 -6.81 -25.07
CA GLY A 28 -2.52 -6.13 -24.93
C GLY A 28 -2.31 -4.67 -25.32
N MET A 29 -3.31 -4.06 -25.95
CA MET A 29 -3.30 -2.63 -26.17
C MET A 29 -2.98 -1.95 -24.82
N PRO A 30 -2.12 -0.91 -24.81
CA PRO A 30 -1.77 -0.23 -23.56
C PRO A 30 -3.07 0.17 -22.86
N SER A 31 -3.17 -0.17 -21.59
CA SER A 31 -4.29 0.26 -20.75
C SER A 31 -4.34 1.78 -20.80
N GLN A 32 -5.49 2.35 -21.15
CA GLN A 32 -5.66 3.81 -21.15
C GLN A 32 -6.05 4.33 -19.76
N ILE A 33 -5.89 3.51 -18.72
CA ILE A 33 -6.23 3.91 -17.35
C ILE A 33 -5.20 4.91 -16.85
N GLU A 34 -5.62 6.15 -16.78
CA GLU A 34 -4.83 7.25 -16.26
C GLU A 34 -5.16 7.55 -14.80
N GLY A 35 -4.16 8.04 -14.10
CA GLY A 35 -4.30 8.59 -12.76
C GLY A 35 -3.38 9.77 -12.53
N THR A 36 -3.49 10.35 -11.35
CA THR A 36 -2.68 11.50 -10.95
C THR A 36 -1.77 11.09 -9.80
N LEU A 37 -0.47 11.24 -10.01
CA LEU A 37 0.58 11.09 -8.98
C LEU A 37 1.04 12.45 -8.49
N PHE A 38 1.71 12.48 -7.33
CA PHE A 38 2.44 13.67 -6.89
C PHE A 38 3.90 13.38 -6.53
N LYS A 39 4.27 12.10 -6.33
CA LYS A 39 5.64 11.74 -6.01
C LYS A 39 5.95 10.28 -6.33
N ILE A 40 7.19 10.01 -6.66
CA ILE A 40 7.79 8.66 -6.67
C ILE A 40 9.07 8.76 -5.85
N TRP A 41 9.21 7.90 -4.83
CA TRP A 41 10.43 7.77 -4.04
C TRP A 41 11.06 6.42 -4.32
N LYS A 42 12.34 6.44 -4.66
CA LYS A 42 13.15 5.24 -4.83
C LYS A 42 13.93 4.93 -3.57
N PHE A 43 14.36 3.67 -3.42
CA PHE A 43 15.15 3.21 -2.27
C PHE A 43 14.51 3.43 -0.90
N ALA A 44 13.19 3.32 -0.82
CA ALA A 44 12.48 3.35 0.45
C ALA A 44 12.69 2.02 1.20
N THR A 45 12.93 2.09 2.52
CA THR A 45 13.19 0.93 3.38
C THR A 45 12.23 0.80 4.55
N LYS A 46 11.24 1.70 4.64
CA LYS A 46 10.26 1.75 5.74
C LYS A 46 8.81 1.59 5.30
N ASP A 47 8.61 1.27 4.03
CA ASP A 47 7.29 1.18 3.39
C ASP A 47 6.98 -0.26 2.94
N GLY A 48 7.39 -1.22 3.78
CA GLY A 48 7.30 -2.66 3.56
C GLY A 48 8.67 -3.34 3.54
N PRO A 49 8.73 -4.65 3.28
CA PRO A 49 9.98 -5.40 3.30
C PRO A 49 10.91 -5.03 2.14
N GLY A 50 12.21 -5.08 2.40
CA GLY A 50 13.27 -4.86 1.42
C GLY A 50 13.35 -3.41 0.92
N ILE A 51 14.06 -3.22 -0.20
CA ILE A 51 14.16 -1.93 -0.90
C ILE A 51 12.95 -1.78 -1.81
N ARG A 52 12.27 -0.63 -1.74
CA ARG A 52 11.03 -0.40 -2.47
C ARG A 52 11.06 0.90 -3.28
N THR A 53 10.30 0.90 -4.36
CA THR A 53 9.86 2.16 -4.97
C THR A 53 8.46 2.46 -4.47
N VAL A 54 8.30 3.64 -3.89
CA VAL A 54 7.03 4.14 -3.35
C VAL A 54 6.40 5.09 -4.35
N VAL A 55 5.19 4.80 -4.79
CA VAL A 55 4.42 5.59 -5.75
C VAL A 55 3.24 6.23 -5.03
N ALA A 56 3.22 7.56 -5.00
CA ALA A 56 2.25 8.34 -4.24
C ALA A 56 1.18 8.96 -5.15
N LEU A 57 -0.06 8.52 -4.96
CA LEU A 57 -1.23 8.96 -5.70
C LEU A 57 -1.86 10.20 -5.07
N LYS A 58 -2.38 11.11 -5.90
CA LYS A 58 -3.21 12.22 -5.45
C LYS A 58 -4.64 11.76 -5.17
N GLY A 59 -5.37 12.59 -4.43
CA GLY A 59 -6.72 12.32 -3.99
C GLY A 59 -6.77 11.62 -2.64
N CYS A 60 -7.38 12.28 -1.66
CA CYS A 60 -7.67 11.70 -0.36
C CYS A 60 -9.05 12.17 0.11
N PRO A 61 -9.94 11.26 0.51
CA PRO A 61 -11.23 11.66 1.06
C PRO A 61 -11.13 12.18 2.50
N LEU A 62 -10.04 11.85 3.22
CA LEU A 62 -9.80 12.29 4.58
C LEU A 62 -9.17 13.70 4.63
N ARG A 63 -9.33 14.34 5.78
CA ARG A 63 -8.75 15.66 6.11
C ARG A 63 -8.09 15.60 7.48
N CYS A 64 -7.19 14.62 7.64
CA CYS A 64 -6.48 14.42 8.89
C CYS A 64 -5.77 15.72 9.31
N VAL A 65 -6.05 16.19 10.53
CA VAL A 65 -5.50 17.45 11.02
C VAL A 65 -3.98 17.48 11.05
N TRP A 66 -3.32 16.32 11.21
CA TRP A 66 -1.86 16.16 11.22
C TRP A 66 -1.30 15.62 9.89
N CYS A 67 -2.02 15.78 8.78
CA CYS A 67 -1.65 15.14 7.51
C CYS A 67 -0.19 15.39 7.13
N HIS A 68 0.53 14.32 6.84
CA HIS A 68 1.92 14.38 6.37
C HIS A 68 2.05 14.92 4.95
N SER A 69 1.04 14.66 4.10
CA SER A 69 1.05 14.99 2.67
C SER A 69 -0.24 15.72 2.24
N PRO A 70 -0.51 16.94 2.77
CA PRO A 70 -1.71 17.71 2.40
C PRO A 70 -1.78 18.04 0.90
N GLU A 71 -0.64 18.07 0.22
CA GLU A 71 -0.55 18.20 -1.24
C GLU A 71 -1.16 17.04 -2.01
N SER A 72 -1.50 15.97 -1.33
CA SER A 72 -2.20 14.82 -1.92
C SER A 72 -3.73 14.90 -1.82
N TRP A 73 -4.28 15.86 -1.07
CA TRP A 73 -5.73 15.90 -0.80
C TRP A 73 -6.59 16.06 -2.04
N ASN A 74 -6.17 16.96 -2.94
CA ASN A 74 -6.88 17.21 -4.18
C ASN A 74 -6.57 16.11 -5.22
N TYR A 75 -7.55 15.75 -6.03
CA TYR A 75 -7.37 14.76 -7.12
C TYR A 75 -6.66 15.34 -8.32
N GLY A 76 -6.75 16.65 -8.51
CA GLY A 76 -6.18 17.37 -9.66
C GLY A 76 -4.73 17.80 -9.41
N ILE A 77 -4.14 18.34 -10.47
CA ILE A 77 -2.84 19.00 -10.43
C ILE A 77 -3.03 20.37 -9.77
N GLU A 78 -2.16 20.72 -8.84
CA GLU A 78 -2.20 21.99 -8.10
C GLU A 78 -0.88 22.75 -8.24
N LYS A 79 -0.87 23.95 -7.69
CA LYS A 79 0.36 24.74 -7.56
C LYS A 79 0.52 25.22 -6.12
N TYR A 80 1.72 25.17 -5.63
CA TYR A 80 2.10 25.88 -4.42
C TYR A 80 2.12 27.39 -4.66
N SER A 81 2.10 28.16 -3.58
CA SER A 81 2.17 29.63 -3.64
C SER A 81 3.42 30.18 -4.36
N ASN A 82 4.49 29.42 -4.38
CA ASN A 82 5.71 29.74 -5.14
C ASN A 82 5.65 29.37 -6.64
N GLY A 83 4.50 28.87 -7.15
CA GLY A 83 4.30 28.47 -8.54
C GLY A 83 4.72 27.04 -8.89
N GLU A 84 5.38 26.32 -7.98
CA GLU A 84 5.77 24.91 -8.19
C GLU A 84 4.53 24.04 -8.37
N THR A 85 4.54 23.21 -9.42
CA THR A 85 3.42 22.31 -9.75
C THR A 85 3.48 21.04 -8.90
N VAL A 86 2.35 20.65 -8.34
CA VAL A 86 2.16 19.43 -7.55
C VAL A 86 1.27 18.46 -8.29
N GLY A 87 1.84 17.37 -8.70
CA GLY A 87 1.17 16.27 -9.39
C GLY A 87 1.31 16.32 -10.90
N TRP A 88 1.10 15.17 -11.50
CA TRP A 88 1.05 14.99 -12.96
C TRP A 88 0.17 13.80 -13.30
N LYS A 89 -0.40 13.79 -14.50
CA LYS A 89 -1.12 12.65 -15.04
C LYS A 89 -0.15 11.65 -15.67
N THR A 90 -0.48 10.38 -15.55
CA THR A 90 0.29 9.28 -16.13
C THR A 90 -0.58 8.05 -16.31
N THR A 91 -0.15 7.07 -17.10
CA THR A 91 -0.79 5.76 -17.24
C THR A 91 -0.17 4.73 -16.30
N ALA A 92 -0.92 3.67 -16.00
CA ALA A 92 -0.44 2.58 -15.14
C ALA A 92 0.82 1.92 -15.70
N GLU A 93 0.92 1.75 -17.01
CA GLU A 93 2.09 1.18 -17.68
C GLU A 93 3.35 2.00 -17.45
N LYS A 94 3.27 3.33 -17.62
CA LYS A 94 4.41 4.23 -17.40
C LYS A 94 4.89 4.19 -15.96
N VAL A 95 3.96 4.04 -15.01
CA VAL A 95 4.31 3.88 -13.60
C VAL A 95 5.09 2.59 -13.39
N VAL A 96 4.58 1.47 -13.90
CA VAL A 96 5.24 0.17 -13.74
C VAL A 96 6.57 0.11 -14.49
N GLU A 97 6.66 0.71 -15.67
CA GLU A 97 7.93 0.85 -16.41
C GLU A 97 8.99 1.58 -15.57
N GLU A 98 8.61 2.70 -14.92
CA GLU A 98 9.52 3.43 -14.03
C GLU A 98 9.94 2.60 -12.81
N VAL A 99 9.00 1.88 -12.19
CA VAL A 99 9.27 0.99 -11.05
C VAL A 99 10.22 -0.14 -11.45
N LEU A 100 10.04 -0.74 -12.61
CA LEU A 100 10.86 -1.86 -13.08
C LEU A 100 12.33 -1.50 -13.32
N ARG A 101 12.68 -0.23 -13.44
CA ARG A 101 14.09 0.20 -13.54
C ARG A 101 14.93 -0.19 -12.33
N ASP A 102 14.27 -0.36 -11.18
CA ASP A 102 14.94 -0.70 -9.92
C ASP A 102 14.78 -2.21 -9.56
N LYS A 103 14.30 -3.05 -10.50
CA LYS A 103 13.98 -4.47 -10.26
C LYS A 103 15.12 -5.25 -9.64
N ALA A 104 16.38 -4.99 -10.05
CA ALA A 104 17.55 -5.66 -9.50
C ALA A 104 17.69 -5.48 -7.97
N PHE A 105 17.31 -4.32 -7.44
CA PHE A 105 17.33 -4.06 -6.00
C PHE A 105 16.20 -4.79 -5.28
N TYR A 106 15.04 -4.93 -5.92
CA TYR A 106 13.92 -5.69 -5.35
C TYR A 106 14.25 -7.18 -5.28
N ASP A 107 14.81 -7.74 -6.35
CA ASP A 107 15.19 -9.14 -6.39
C ASP A 107 16.27 -9.47 -5.34
N ALA A 108 17.21 -8.55 -5.09
CA ALA A 108 18.27 -8.73 -4.10
C ALA A 108 17.79 -8.57 -2.65
N SER A 109 16.73 -7.80 -2.40
CA SER A 109 16.30 -7.44 -1.05
C SER A 109 14.95 -8.05 -0.62
N GLY A 110 14.22 -8.70 -1.52
CA GLY A 110 12.83 -9.09 -1.29
C GLY A 110 11.86 -7.91 -1.29
N GLY A 111 12.26 -6.78 -1.89
CA GLY A 111 11.48 -5.56 -1.98
C GLY A 111 10.49 -5.53 -3.15
N GLY A 112 10.10 -4.33 -3.59
CA GLY A 112 9.16 -4.18 -4.69
C GLY A 112 8.48 -2.82 -4.77
N LEU A 113 7.21 -2.82 -5.16
CA LEU A 113 6.37 -1.64 -5.26
C LEU A 113 5.54 -1.42 -3.98
N THR A 114 5.47 -0.17 -3.51
CA THR A 114 4.44 0.27 -2.55
C THR A 114 3.62 1.40 -3.16
N LEU A 115 2.31 1.25 -3.20
CA LEU A 115 1.39 2.36 -3.49
C LEU A 115 1.01 3.06 -2.20
N THR A 116 1.05 4.37 -2.23
CA THR A 116 0.67 5.27 -1.11
C THR A 116 0.14 6.59 -1.65
N GLY A 117 0.15 7.64 -0.87
CA GLY A 117 -0.13 9.00 -1.32
C GLY A 117 -1.08 9.75 -0.41
N GLY A 118 -2.21 10.18 -0.98
CA GLY A 118 -3.37 10.57 -0.20
C GLY A 118 -4.09 9.32 0.31
N GLU A 119 -4.98 8.77 -0.51
CA GLU A 119 -5.58 7.46 -0.32
C GLU A 119 -5.55 6.73 -1.67
N PRO A 120 -4.71 5.73 -1.86
CA PRO A 120 -4.60 5.03 -3.15
C PRO A 120 -5.92 4.44 -3.64
N LEU A 121 -6.76 3.95 -2.71
CA LEU A 121 -8.08 3.41 -3.02
C LEU A 121 -9.05 4.44 -3.62
N ALA A 122 -8.75 5.73 -3.47
CA ALA A 122 -9.55 6.82 -4.06
C ALA A 122 -9.40 6.90 -5.58
N GLN A 123 -8.32 6.34 -6.15
CA GLN A 123 -8.12 6.13 -7.58
C GLN A 123 -8.16 4.61 -7.89
N GLY A 124 -9.22 3.92 -7.45
CA GLY A 124 -9.31 2.47 -7.37
C GLY A 124 -8.95 1.72 -8.65
N ASP A 125 -9.46 2.13 -9.82
CA ASP A 125 -9.14 1.46 -11.10
C ASP A 125 -7.68 1.64 -11.50
N PHE A 126 -7.13 2.85 -11.31
CA PHE A 126 -5.73 3.13 -11.58
C PHE A 126 -4.80 2.38 -10.63
N CYS A 127 -5.12 2.38 -9.34
CA CYS A 127 -4.42 1.60 -8.31
C CYS A 127 -4.42 0.11 -8.65
N ARG A 128 -5.60 -0.45 -8.97
CA ARG A 128 -5.75 -1.86 -9.35
C ARG A 128 -4.88 -2.21 -10.55
N GLU A 129 -4.87 -1.38 -11.59
CA GLU A 129 -4.13 -1.66 -12.82
C GLU A 129 -2.61 -1.61 -12.59
N ILE A 130 -2.10 -0.64 -11.83
CA ILE A 130 -0.68 -0.61 -11.45
C ILE A 130 -0.30 -1.89 -10.72
N LEU A 131 -1.07 -2.30 -9.71
CA LEU A 131 -0.79 -3.49 -8.92
C LEU A 131 -0.87 -4.76 -9.77
N ARG A 132 -1.85 -4.87 -10.66
CA ARG A 132 -2.01 -6.00 -11.58
C ARG A 132 -0.79 -6.14 -12.51
N LEU A 133 -0.33 -5.04 -13.10
CA LEU A 133 0.83 -5.00 -13.97
C LEU A 133 2.11 -5.32 -13.21
N ALA A 134 2.28 -4.77 -12.00
CA ALA A 134 3.41 -5.05 -11.12
C ALA A 134 3.48 -6.55 -10.75
N LYS A 135 2.34 -7.15 -10.38
CA LYS A 135 2.26 -8.60 -10.12
C LYS A 135 2.58 -9.43 -11.34
N ALA A 136 2.07 -9.06 -12.52
CA ALA A 136 2.37 -9.74 -13.78
C ALA A 136 3.87 -9.67 -14.14
N ALA A 137 4.57 -8.61 -13.70
CA ALA A 137 6.03 -8.45 -13.82
C ALA A 137 6.84 -9.15 -12.71
N GLY A 138 6.17 -9.90 -11.82
CA GLY A 138 6.81 -10.64 -10.74
C GLY A 138 7.26 -9.79 -9.55
N LEU A 139 6.73 -8.57 -9.40
CA LEU A 139 7.07 -7.72 -8.26
C LEU A 139 6.28 -8.09 -7.01
N ASN A 140 6.92 -7.97 -5.85
CA ASN A 140 6.21 -7.90 -4.58
C ASN A 140 5.48 -6.55 -4.49
N THR A 141 4.22 -6.57 -4.06
CA THR A 141 3.34 -5.40 -4.01
C THR A 141 2.86 -5.12 -2.59
N ALA A 142 2.92 -3.87 -2.21
CA ALA A 142 2.33 -3.38 -0.97
C ALA A 142 1.43 -2.17 -1.25
N ILE A 143 0.47 -1.95 -0.38
CA ILE A 143 -0.36 -0.75 -0.38
C ILE A 143 -0.41 -0.16 1.03
N GLU A 144 -0.12 1.13 1.14
CA GLU A 144 -0.34 1.90 2.35
C GLU A 144 -1.64 2.66 2.22
N THR A 145 -2.59 2.39 3.11
CA THR A 145 -3.95 2.89 3.01
C THR A 145 -4.57 3.12 4.39
N SER A 146 -5.44 4.10 4.48
CA SER A 146 -6.35 4.24 5.61
C SER A 146 -7.52 3.25 5.55
N GLY A 147 -7.69 2.56 4.44
CA GLY A 147 -8.84 1.69 4.19
C GLY A 147 -10.17 2.41 3.97
N TYR A 148 -10.19 3.74 3.90
CA TYR A 148 -11.43 4.48 3.69
C TYR A 148 -11.84 4.47 2.21
N ALA A 149 -12.52 3.44 1.82
CA ALA A 149 -13.05 3.22 0.47
C ALA A 149 -14.31 2.34 0.51
N PRO A 150 -15.13 2.32 -0.54
CA PRO A 150 -16.17 1.29 -0.69
C PRO A 150 -15.54 -0.12 -0.73
N LEU A 151 -16.12 -1.09 -0.03
CA LEU A 151 -15.59 -2.46 0.04
C LEU A 151 -15.35 -3.08 -1.34
N LYS A 152 -16.20 -2.79 -2.33
CA LYS A 152 -16.01 -3.26 -3.72
C LYS A 152 -14.67 -2.83 -4.35
N VAL A 153 -14.10 -1.69 -3.92
CA VAL A 153 -12.78 -1.23 -4.39
C VAL A 153 -11.68 -2.06 -3.75
N VAL A 154 -11.80 -2.33 -2.46
CA VAL A 154 -10.85 -3.17 -1.72
C VAL A 154 -10.83 -4.59 -2.31
N THR A 155 -11.99 -5.21 -2.51
CA THR A 155 -12.09 -6.56 -3.08
C THR A 155 -11.56 -6.66 -4.50
N ALA A 156 -11.70 -5.60 -5.31
CA ALA A 156 -11.16 -5.57 -6.68
C ALA A 156 -9.63 -5.46 -6.73
N ILE A 157 -9.00 -4.88 -5.70
CA ILE A 157 -7.55 -4.66 -5.59
C ILE A 157 -6.87 -5.83 -4.86
N GLU A 158 -7.54 -6.41 -3.90
CA GLU A 158 -7.06 -7.43 -2.97
C GLU A 158 -6.23 -8.56 -3.62
N PRO A 159 -6.60 -9.14 -4.80
CA PRO A 159 -5.83 -10.21 -5.41
C PRO A 159 -4.41 -9.81 -5.84
N PHE A 160 -4.14 -8.52 -5.95
CA PHE A 160 -2.89 -7.96 -6.46
C PHE A 160 -2.00 -7.37 -5.37
N VAL A 161 -2.35 -7.53 -4.08
CA VAL A 161 -1.61 -6.98 -2.94
C VAL A 161 -1.04 -8.10 -2.09
N ASP A 162 0.29 -8.10 -1.90
CA ASP A 162 0.97 -9.05 -1.03
C ASP A 162 1.01 -8.58 0.43
N LEU A 163 1.01 -7.27 0.67
CA LEU A 163 1.07 -6.69 2.02
C LEU A 163 0.23 -5.42 2.11
N TRP A 164 -0.63 -5.38 3.11
CA TRP A 164 -1.42 -4.20 3.47
C TRP A 164 -0.76 -3.47 4.64
N LEU A 165 -0.26 -2.28 4.41
CA LEU A 165 0.18 -1.34 5.43
C LEU A 165 -1.05 -0.49 5.79
N TYR A 166 -1.73 -0.88 6.85
CA TYR A 166 -3.07 -0.39 7.16
C TYR A 166 -3.07 0.63 8.30
N ASP A 167 -3.36 1.89 7.99
CA ASP A 167 -3.31 2.99 8.94
C ASP A 167 -4.54 3.03 9.84
N ILE A 168 -4.38 2.84 11.13
CA ILE A 168 -5.39 3.13 12.16
C ILE A 168 -5.06 4.47 12.80
N LYS A 169 -5.95 5.45 12.62
CA LYS A 169 -5.69 6.85 13.02
C LYS A 169 -6.30 7.20 14.38
N HIS A 170 -7.41 6.58 14.73
CA HIS A 170 -8.09 6.62 16.01
C HIS A 170 -9.20 5.56 16.04
N LEU A 171 -9.51 4.98 17.20
CA LEU A 171 -10.57 3.96 17.34
C LEU A 171 -11.86 4.51 17.98
N ASP A 172 -11.81 5.63 18.68
CA ASP A 172 -13.03 6.33 19.08
C ASP A 172 -13.69 6.97 17.85
N LYS A 173 -15.01 6.72 17.66
CA LYS A 173 -15.75 7.12 16.46
C LYS A 173 -15.89 8.63 16.31
N GLU A 174 -16.12 9.33 17.43
CA GLU A 174 -16.32 10.78 17.43
C GLU A 174 -14.99 11.50 17.22
N ALA A 175 -13.93 11.04 17.91
CA ALA A 175 -12.59 11.55 17.73
C ALA A 175 -12.09 11.30 16.29
N TYR A 176 -12.29 10.09 15.76
CA TYR A 176 -11.93 9.79 14.36
C TYR A 176 -12.62 10.75 13.37
N LEU A 177 -13.95 10.94 13.51
CA LEU A 177 -14.70 11.87 12.65
C LEU A 177 -14.17 13.31 12.77
N LYS A 178 -13.95 13.79 13.99
CA LYS A 178 -13.41 15.13 14.25
C LYS A 178 -12.01 15.32 13.66
N LEU A 179 -11.16 14.31 13.76
CA LEU A 179 -9.75 14.39 13.40
C LEU A 179 -9.48 14.13 11.91
N THR A 180 -10.36 13.37 11.24
CA THR A 180 -10.17 12.96 9.84
C THR A 180 -11.22 13.49 8.88
N GLY A 181 -12.33 14.01 9.41
CA GLY A 181 -13.49 14.49 8.64
C GLY A 181 -14.35 13.39 8.02
N ARG A 182 -14.15 12.11 8.41
CA ARG A 182 -14.87 10.95 7.86
C ARG A 182 -15.22 9.95 8.97
N PRO A 183 -16.28 9.15 8.79
CA PRO A 183 -16.64 8.11 9.77
C PRO A 183 -15.65 6.95 9.77
N LEU A 184 -15.41 6.36 10.94
CA LEU A 184 -14.51 5.20 11.14
C LEU A 184 -15.05 3.89 10.54
N ALA A 185 -16.38 3.72 10.45
CA ALA A 185 -17.00 2.44 10.13
C ALA A 185 -16.46 1.77 8.85
N PRO A 186 -16.31 2.46 7.69
CA PRO A 186 -15.78 1.82 6.47
C PRO A 186 -14.34 1.32 6.64
N VAL A 187 -13.53 1.99 7.48
CA VAL A 187 -12.13 1.59 7.75
C VAL A 187 -12.12 0.24 8.47
N LEU A 188 -12.92 0.08 9.52
CA LEU A 188 -12.99 -1.17 10.28
C LEU A 188 -13.68 -2.29 9.50
N GLU A 189 -14.67 -1.99 8.67
CA GLU A 189 -15.30 -2.95 7.77
C GLU A 189 -14.28 -3.56 6.79
N ASN A 190 -13.53 -2.72 6.11
CA ASN A 190 -12.50 -3.16 5.17
C ASN A 190 -11.36 -3.93 5.86
N LEU A 191 -10.92 -3.48 7.04
CA LEU A 191 -9.91 -4.18 7.82
C LEU A 191 -10.38 -5.60 8.23
N ARG A 192 -11.61 -5.73 8.69
CA ARG A 192 -12.18 -7.04 9.04
C ARG A 192 -12.37 -7.94 7.81
N HIS A 193 -12.75 -7.37 6.66
CA HIS A 193 -12.80 -8.11 5.41
C HIS A 193 -11.42 -8.70 5.04
N LEU A 194 -10.37 -7.88 5.06
CA LEU A 194 -9.00 -8.33 4.77
C LEU A 194 -8.52 -9.40 5.76
N ASN A 195 -8.86 -9.25 7.03
CA ASN A 195 -8.58 -10.27 8.06
C ASN A 195 -9.29 -11.59 7.74
N ALA A 196 -10.60 -11.56 7.42
CA ALA A 196 -11.37 -12.75 7.06
C ALA A 196 -10.82 -13.43 5.79
N ALA A 197 -10.32 -12.65 4.84
CA ALA A 197 -9.64 -13.12 3.64
C ALA A 197 -8.18 -13.55 3.88
N LYS A 198 -7.70 -13.52 5.13
CA LYS A 198 -6.33 -13.90 5.55
C LYS A 198 -5.24 -13.17 4.78
N ARG A 199 -5.47 -11.89 4.48
CA ARG A 199 -4.46 -11.05 3.83
C ARG A 199 -3.43 -10.60 4.84
N ARG A 200 -2.17 -10.52 4.44
CA ARG A 200 -1.08 -10.04 5.31
C ARG A 200 -1.28 -8.56 5.62
N ILE A 201 -1.34 -8.22 6.90
CA ILE A 201 -1.62 -6.86 7.38
C ILE A 201 -0.56 -6.46 8.39
N VAL A 202 0.01 -5.29 8.18
CA VAL A 202 0.77 -4.54 9.19
C VAL A 202 -0.09 -3.35 9.58
N MET A 203 -0.52 -3.28 10.83
CA MET A 203 -1.22 -2.10 11.34
C MET A 203 -0.23 -0.96 11.59
N ARG A 204 -0.43 0.16 10.93
CA ARG A 204 0.33 1.39 11.12
C ARG A 204 -0.45 2.33 12.03
N CYS A 205 0.19 2.76 13.08
CA CYS A 205 -0.41 3.60 14.10
C CYS A 205 0.30 4.96 14.14
N PRO A 206 -0.16 5.97 13.37
CA PRO A 206 0.34 7.33 13.50
C PRO A 206 0.07 7.82 14.92
N MET A 207 1.12 8.16 15.69
CA MET A 207 1.02 8.58 17.08
C MET A 207 1.36 10.07 17.21
N ILE A 208 0.36 10.84 17.56
CA ILE A 208 0.43 12.29 17.68
C ILE A 208 0.26 12.67 19.16
N PRO A 209 1.29 13.25 19.80
CA PRO A 209 1.25 13.58 21.23
C PRO A 209 0.01 14.36 21.63
N GLY A 210 -0.70 13.86 22.66
CA GLY A 210 -1.90 14.50 23.21
C GLY A 210 -3.15 14.42 22.33
N ILE A 211 -3.13 13.60 21.28
CA ILE A 211 -4.29 13.42 20.38
C ILE A 211 -4.79 11.98 20.38
N ASN A 212 -3.91 11.01 20.17
CA ASN A 212 -4.26 9.60 20.04
C ASN A 212 -3.24 8.68 20.73
N ASP A 213 -2.55 9.18 21.74
CA ASP A 213 -1.53 8.47 22.51
C ASP A 213 -1.93 8.22 23.99
N ASP A 214 -3.20 8.42 24.31
CA ASP A 214 -3.72 8.12 25.65
C ASP A 214 -3.88 6.62 25.87
N ASP A 215 -3.98 6.22 27.14
CA ASP A 215 -4.03 4.81 27.53
C ASP A 215 -5.30 4.10 27.01
N ALA A 216 -6.41 4.81 26.81
CA ALA A 216 -7.65 4.23 26.28
C ALA A 216 -7.49 3.85 24.81
N GLU A 217 -6.89 4.73 23.99
CA GLU A 217 -6.59 4.44 22.59
C GLU A 217 -5.58 3.31 22.45
N LEU A 218 -4.50 3.31 23.25
CA LEU A 218 -3.49 2.24 23.22
C LEU A 218 -4.09 0.87 23.58
N VAL A 219 -4.96 0.81 24.58
CA VAL A 219 -5.70 -0.41 24.96
C VAL A 219 -6.62 -0.87 23.82
N ALA A 220 -7.31 0.06 23.16
CA ALA A 220 -8.19 -0.24 22.04
C ALA A 220 -7.41 -0.78 20.84
N LEU A 221 -6.24 -0.20 20.51
CA LEU A 221 -5.34 -0.67 19.45
C LEU A 221 -4.82 -2.08 19.73
N GLY A 222 -4.35 -2.34 20.95
CA GLY A 222 -3.88 -3.67 21.36
C GLY A 222 -4.97 -4.74 21.24
N LYS A 223 -6.18 -4.45 21.72
CA LYS A 223 -7.33 -5.35 21.59
C LYS A 223 -7.69 -5.62 20.13
N LEU A 224 -7.78 -4.58 19.30
CA LEU A 224 -8.10 -4.73 17.88
C LEU A 224 -7.05 -5.59 17.18
N ALA A 225 -5.77 -5.40 17.47
CA ALA A 225 -4.72 -6.20 16.87
C ALA A 225 -4.79 -7.68 17.27
N ASP A 226 -5.14 -7.99 18.52
CA ASP A 226 -5.29 -9.35 19.00
C ASP A 226 -6.55 -10.05 18.46
N GLU A 227 -7.64 -9.29 18.18
CA GLU A 227 -8.84 -9.80 17.52
C GLU A 227 -8.61 -10.20 16.05
N LEU A 228 -7.60 -9.63 15.40
CA LEU A 228 -7.35 -9.79 13.96
C LEU A 228 -6.16 -10.72 13.72
N GLU A 229 -6.44 -11.99 13.42
CA GLU A 229 -5.39 -13.03 13.22
C GLU A 229 -4.41 -12.66 12.10
N ALA A 230 -4.90 -12.06 11.02
CA ALA A 230 -4.10 -11.68 9.86
C ALA A 230 -3.19 -10.46 10.07
N VAL A 231 -3.33 -9.74 11.19
CA VAL A 231 -2.39 -8.70 11.60
C VAL A 231 -1.10 -9.34 12.09
N GLU A 232 0.01 -9.07 11.40
CA GLU A 232 1.33 -9.62 11.73
C GLU A 232 2.05 -8.80 12.81
N GLU A 233 1.93 -7.47 12.73
CA GLU A 233 2.61 -6.55 13.66
C GLU A 233 1.93 -5.18 13.69
N LEU A 234 2.28 -4.38 14.70
CA LEU A 234 1.93 -2.97 14.82
C LEU A 234 3.17 -2.10 14.64
N ASN A 235 3.06 -1.13 13.75
CA ASN A 235 4.09 -0.13 13.52
C ASN A 235 3.68 1.21 14.13
N VAL A 236 4.35 1.62 15.18
CA VAL A 236 4.21 2.94 15.79
C VAL A 236 4.89 3.96 14.89
N MET A 237 4.13 4.95 14.41
CA MET A 237 4.61 6.01 13.52
C MET A 237 4.61 7.36 14.27
N PRO A 238 5.72 7.74 14.96
CA PRO A 238 5.77 9.00 15.68
C PRO A 238 5.54 10.20 14.75
N TYR A 239 4.78 11.17 15.23
CA TYR A 239 4.49 12.38 14.47
C TYR A 239 5.75 13.11 14.02
N VAL A 240 5.75 13.53 12.77
CA VAL A 240 6.75 14.43 12.21
C VAL A 240 6.04 15.55 11.43
N PRO A 241 6.36 16.84 11.67
CA PRO A 241 5.64 17.97 11.11
C PRO A 241 5.92 18.25 9.63
N TYR A 242 6.13 17.19 8.81
CA TYR A 242 6.45 17.35 7.38
C TYR A 242 5.33 17.98 6.55
N GLY A 243 4.07 17.88 7.02
CA GLY A 243 2.93 18.45 6.33
C GLY A 243 2.77 19.95 6.52
N VAL A 244 3.37 20.52 7.57
CA VAL A 244 3.14 21.92 8.00
C VAL A 244 3.53 22.93 6.92
N ASP A 245 4.76 22.88 6.42
CA ASP A 245 5.22 23.78 5.36
C ASP A 245 4.42 23.61 4.06
N LYS A 246 4.18 22.36 3.66
CA LYS A 246 3.40 22.04 2.46
C LYS A 246 1.97 22.59 2.54
N ALA A 247 1.31 22.45 3.68
CA ALA A 247 -0.02 23.00 3.90
C ALA A 247 -0.03 24.53 3.84
N ARG A 248 0.94 25.20 4.48
CA ARG A 248 1.08 26.67 4.40
C ARG A 248 1.26 27.13 2.95
N ARG A 249 2.10 26.46 2.18
CA ARG A 249 2.32 26.74 0.76
C ARG A 249 1.08 26.52 -0.12
N LEU A 250 0.12 25.71 0.35
CA LEU A 250 -1.19 25.49 -0.28
C LEU A 250 -2.30 26.41 0.27
N GLY A 251 -2.00 27.29 1.22
CA GLY A 251 -3.00 28.15 1.88
C GLY A 251 -3.97 27.38 2.78
N LEU A 252 -3.59 26.19 3.24
CA LEU A 252 -4.41 25.34 4.11
C LEU A 252 -4.15 25.65 5.58
N LYS A 253 -5.19 25.48 6.41
CA LYS A 253 -5.02 25.47 7.87
C LYS A 253 -4.22 24.23 8.28
N VAL A 254 -3.33 24.39 9.24
CA VAL A 254 -2.38 23.37 9.68
C VAL A 254 -2.56 23.12 11.16
N TYR A 255 -2.48 21.84 11.53
CA TYR A 255 -2.18 21.46 12.91
C TYR A 255 -0.67 21.60 13.12
N GLU A 256 -0.29 22.49 14.04
CA GLU A 256 1.11 22.71 14.37
C GLU A 256 1.38 22.14 15.76
N ALA A 257 2.12 21.05 15.80
CA ALA A 257 2.70 20.53 17.02
C ALA A 257 4.22 20.41 16.85
N PRO A 258 4.99 20.56 17.93
CA PRO A 258 6.40 20.27 17.88
C PRO A 258 6.64 18.80 17.56
N ARG A 259 7.78 18.51 16.94
CA ARG A 259 8.23 17.14 16.80
C ARG A 259 8.45 16.56 18.20
N PRO A 260 7.88 15.37 18.49
CA PRO A 260 8.11 14.72 19.78
C PRO A 260 9.60 14.36 19.98
N PRO A 261 10.03 14.19 21.23
CA PRO A 261 11.37 13.69 21.54
C PRO A 261 11.67 12.37 20.84
N GLN A 262 12.96 12.06 20.65
CA GLN A 262 13.38 10.86 19.92
C GLN A 262 12.90 9.58 20.60
N GLU A 263 12.85 9.54 21.91
CA GLU A 263 12.40 8.42 22.75
C GLU A 263 10.88 8.21 22.73
N TYR A 264 10.09 9.16 22.24
CA TYR A 264 8.62 9.08 22.24
C TYR A 264 8.10 7.80 21.57
N GLY A 265 8.62 7.48 20.39
CA GLY A 265 8.20 6.26 19.68
C GLY A 265 8.50 4.98 20.48
N THR A 266 9.67 4.91 21.10
CA THR A 266 10.07 3.79 21.94
C THR A 266 9.19 3.69 23.19
N ALA A 267 8.82 4.82 23.80
CA ALA A 267 7.92 4.84 24.96
C ALA A 267 6.53 4.30 24.59
N ILE A 268 5.97 4.68 23.43
CA ILE A 268 4.71 4.13 22.94
C ILE A 268 4.83 2.63 22.64
N VAL A 269 5.92 2.19 21.98
CA VAL A 269 6.19 0.76 21.76
C VAL A 269 6.19 -0.01 23.06
N THR A 270 6.86 0.49 24.10
CA THR A 270 6.92 -0.16 25.42
C THR A 270 5.52 -0.30 26.02
N LYS A 271 4.71 0.75 26.01
CA LYS A 271 3.32 0.73 26.50
C LYS A 271 2.46 -0.27 25.71
N LEU A 272 2.52 -0.21 24.37
CA LEU A 272 1.66 -1.00 23.51
C LEU A 272 2.05 -2.50 23.52
N SER A 273 3.33 -2.82 23.69
CA SER A 273 3.82 -4.20 23.74
C SER A 273 3.30 -5.03 24.93
N VAL A 274 2.83 -4.39 26.00
CA VAL A 274 2.19 -5.10 27.12
C VAL A 274 0.68 -5.22 26.97
N LEU A 275 0.11 -4.57 25.95
CA LEU A 275 -1.33 -4.53 25.68
C LEU A 275 -1.75 -5.43 24.51
N THR A 276 -0.82 -6.07 23.81
CA THR A 276 -1.08 -6.97 22.69
C THR A 276 -0.08 -8.12 22.65
N LYS A 277 -0.49 -9.24 22.06
CA LYS A 277 0.38 -10.40 21.77
C LYS A 277 1.19 -10.23 20.47
N LYS A 278 0.88 -9.21 19.69
CA LYS A 278 1.53 -8.94 18.41
C LYS A 278 2.87 -8.24 18.63
N SER A 279 3.76 -8.37 17.65
CA SER A 279 5.01 -7.58 17.61
C SER A 279 4.68 -6.10 17.46
N VAL A 280 5.37 -5.25 18.23
CA VAL A 280 5.23 -3.78 18.16
C VAL A 280 6.60 -3.16 17.94
N LYS A 281 6.72 -2.25 16.99
CA LYS A 281 8.00 -1.58 16.70
C LYS A 281 7.81 -0.18 16.10
N VAL A 282 8.88 0.62 16.12
CA VAL A 282 9.04 1.79 15.23
C VAL A 282 9.76 1.27 13.98
N PRO A 283 9.21 1.41 12.77
CA PRO A 283 9.79 0.88 11.52
C PRO A 283 11.04 1.63 11.04
#